data_ac4bce8db3021242fad5447d90ed965d
#
_entry.id   ac4bce8db3021242fad5447d90ed965d
#
_cell.length_a   1.000
_cell.length_b   1.000
_cell.length_c   1.000
_cell.angle_alpha   90.00
_cell.angle_beta   90.00
_cell.angle_gamma   90.00
#
_symmetry.space_group_name_H-M   'P 1'
#
loop_
_entity.id
_entity.type
_entity.pdbx_description
1 polymer ?
#
loop_
_entity_poly.entity_id
_entity_poly.type
_entity_poly.pdbx_seq_one_letter_code
_entity_poly.pdbx_strand_id
1 'polypeptide(L)'
;MVRFENGIPRALFMSEHAGGQAFAWSALEKFQTRTADNETIERPVLYSAIGSHAMYAVPGNHPYVLPFGMLKDVTDRGPLWDPALNTYAYFYDYVADRDSGGTNLTSLTPAASNPEAPTSWFHFAGPWGDELYALRDMRQWRLFEQYHYITGPLGPKFKNLDRMNVCQTEHCTLLYSIEAGKKAVWYD
;
A
#
# COMPACT_ATOMS: atom_id res chain seq x y z
N MET A 1 0.01 -3.19 -3.51
CA MET A 1 -0.92 -4.05 -4.29
C MET A 1 -0.11 -5.04 -5.10
N VAL A 2 -0.47 -6.32 -5.09
CA VAL A 2 0.17 -7.34 -5.94
C VAL A 2 -0.76 -7.68 -7.11
N ARG A 3 -0.21 -7.74 -8.32
CA ARG A 3 -0.90 -8.24 -9.51
C ARG A 3 -0.55 -9.71 -9.71
N PHE A 4 -1.59 -10.52 -9.88
CA PHE A 4 -1.47 -11.92 -10.25
C PHE A 4 -1.98 -12.17 -11.67
N GLU A 5 -1.35 -13.09 -12.38
CA GLU A 5 -1.82 -13.64 -13.66
C GLU A 5 -1.77 -15.16 -13.55
N ASN A 6 -2.92 -15.80 -13.67
CA ASN A 6 -3.06 -17.27 -13.52
C ASN A 6 -2.41 -17.80 -12.22
N GLY A 7 -2.66 -17.13 -11.09
CA GLY A 7 -2.09 -17.50 -9.80
C GLY A 7 -0.62 -17.15 -9.58
N ILE A 8 0.07 -16.60 -10.58
CA ILE A 8 1.48 -16.24 -10.51
C ILE A 8 1.62 -14.74 -10.25
N PRO A 9 2.36 -14.29 -9.21
CA PRO A 9 2.59 -12.87 -8.98
C PRO A 9 3.49 -12.28 -10.07
N ARG A 10 3.08 -11.18 -10.68
CA ARG A 10 3.78 -10.52 -11.78
C ARG A 10 4.40 -9.19 -11.43
N ALA A 11 3.73 -8.43 -10.58
CA ALA A 11 4.18 -7.10 -10.20
C ALA A 11 3.63 -6.70 -8.82
N LEU A 12 4.32 -5.74 -8.19
CA LEU A 12 3.93 -5.18 -6.91
C LEU A 12 4.04 -3.66 -6.96
N PHE A 13 2.96 -2.96 -6.56
CA PHE A 13 2.95 -1.53 -6.33
C PHE A 13 3.14 -1.24 -4.85
N MET A 14 4.09 -0.37 -4.55
CA MET A 14 4.39 0.17 -3.23
C MET A 14 3.88 1.59 -3.17
N SER A 15 3.06 1.88 -2.17
CA SER A 15 2.48 3.22 -1.97
C SER A 15 3.45 4.08 -1.16
N GLU A 16 3.68 5.29 -1.66
CA GLU A 16 4.56 6.29 -1.09
C GLU A 16 3.81 7.62 -1.09
N HIS A 17 3.31 8.08 0.05
CA HIS A 17 2.56 9.33 0.16
C HIS A 17 1.43 9.45 -0.91
N ALA A 18 1.47 10.50 -1.73
CA ALA A 18 0.51 10.70 -2.82
C ALA A 18 0.83 9.87 -4.09
N GLY A 19 1.96 9.18 -4.10
CA GLY A 19 2.45 8.43 -5.25
C GLY A 19 2.78 6.98 -4.93
N GLY A 20 3.79 6.48 -5.61
CA GLY A 20 4.35 5.14 -5.40
C GLY A 20 5.03 4.59 -6.63
N GLN A 21 5.72 3.47 -6.44
CA GLN A 21 6.46 2.78 -7.48
C GLN A 21 5.91 1.37 -7.70
N ALA A 22 5.88 0.93 -8.95
CA ALA A 22 5.55 -0.44 -9.31
C ALA A 22 6.79 -1.17 -9.81
N PHE A 23 7.02 -2.37 -9.31
CA PHE A 23 8.13 -3.22 -9.74
C PHE A 23 7.63 -4.55 -10.29
N ALA A 24 8.31 -5.05 -11.34
CA ALA A 24 8.15 -6.43 -11.74
C ALA A 24 8.54 -7.35 -10.58
N TRP A 25 7.80 -8.43 -10.39
CA TRP A 25 8.03 -9.37 -9.29
C TRP A 25 9.46 -9.91 -9.26
N SER A 26 10.04 -10.15 -10.45
CA SER A 26 11.41 -10.64 -10.60
C SER A 26 12.48 -9.63 -10.17
N ALA A 27 12.17 -8.34 -10.13
CA ALA A 27 13.12 -7.29 -9.78
C ALA A 27 13.28 -7.11 -8.26
N LEU A 28 12.32 -7.57 -7.47
CA LEU A 28 12.27 -7.34 -6.03
C LEU A 28 13.23 -8.28 -5.28
N GLU A 29 13.80 -7.79 -4.20
CA GLU A 29 14.42 -8.64 -3.19
C GLU A 29 13.39 -9.60 -2.62
N LYS A 30 13.81 -10.84 -2.32
CA LYS A 30 12.91 -11.87 -1.78
C LYS A 30 13.55 -12.57 -0.60
N PHE A 31 12.71 -13.04 0.29
CA PHE A 31 13.10 -14.02 1.31
C PHE A 31 12.32 -15.30 1.11
N GLN A 32 12.91 -16.39 1.54
CA GLN A 32 12.28 -17.70 1.53
C GLN A 32 11.62 -17.98 2.88
N THR A 33 10.41 -18.47 2.83
CA THR A 33 9.67 -18.95 4.01
C THR A 33 9.03 -20.29 3.69
N ARG A 34 8.56 -20.99 4.71
CA ARG A 34 7.85 -22.26 4.54
C ARG A 34 6.38 -22.09 4.87
N THR A 35 5.53 -22.71 4.07
CA THR A 35 4.11 -22.85 4.36
C THR A 35 3.89 -23.88 5.47
N ALA A 36 2.65 -23.96 5.97
CA ALA A 36 2.24 -25.00 6.91
C ALA A 36 2.46 -26.44 6.36
N ASP A 37 2.33 -26.59 5.03
CA ASP A 37 2.58 -27.86 4.31
C ASP A 37 4.05 -28.10 3.99
N ASN A 38 4.95 -27.32 4.60
CA ASN A 38 6.40 -27.40 4.44
C ASN A 38 6.91 -27.08 3.03
N GLU A 39 6.12 -26.46 2.17
CA GLU A 39 6.55 -25.95 0.87
C GLU A 39 7.37 -24.66 1.03
N THR A 40 8.45 -24.54 0.27
CA THR A 40 9.22 -23.30 0.24
C THR A 40 8.57 -22.31 -0.73
N ILE A 41 8.25 -21.13 -0.23
CA ILE A 41 7.72 -20.02 -1.04
C ILE A 41 8.61 -18.80 -0.92
N GLU A 42 8.65 -17.99 -1.98
CA GLU A 42 9.35 -16.70 -1.99
C GLU A 42 8.37 -15.55 -1.79
N ARG A 43 8.72 -14.65 -0.89
CA ARG A 43 7.97 -13.42 -0.62
C ARG A 43 8.84 -12.19 -0.90
N PRO A 44 8.26 -11.10 -1.41
CA PRO A 44 9.01 -9.87 -1.64
C PRO A 44 9.36 -9.21 -0.31
N VAL A 45 10.54 -8.62 -0.25
CA VAL A 45 10.96 -7.75 0.86
C VAL A 45 10.56 -6.32 0.52
N LEU A 46 9.89 -5.66 1.46
CA LEU A 46 9.56 -4.25 1.40
C LEU A 46 10.09 -3.57 2.66
N TYR A 47 10.54 -2.34 2.51
CA TYR A 47 11.09 -1.54 3.58
C TYR A 47 10.08 -0.47 3.98
N SER A 48 9.56 -0.55 5.20
CA SER A 48 8.62 0.43 5.73
C SER A 48 9.38 1.61 6.32
N ALA A 49 8.99 2.81 5.93
CA ALA A 49 9.61 4.03 6.45
C ALA A 49 9.23 4.31 7.90
N ILE A 50 10.16 4.86 8.63
CA ILE A 50 9.96 5.28 10.03
C ILE A 50 8.94 6.43 10.05
N GLY A 51 7.88 6.25 10.82
CA GLY A 51 6.83 7.26 11.05
C GLY A 51 5.76 7.29 9.97
N SER A 52 6.11 7.49 8.70
CA SER A 52 5.13 7.58 7.60
C SER A 52 4.57 6.22 7.17
N HIS A 53 5.30 5.13 7.40
CA HIS A 53 4.98 3.79 6.92
C HIS A 53 4.88 3.66 5.39
N ALA A 54 5.42 4.62 4.63
CA ALA A 54 5.57 4.50 3.18
C ALA A 54 6.46 3.30 2.84
N MET A 55 6.16 2.62 1.74
CA MET A 55 6.79 1.34 1.41
C MET A 55 7.75 1.48 0.24
N TYR A 56 8.97 1.00 0.44
CA TYR A 56 10.07 1.10 -0.52
C TYR A 56 10.67 -0.26 -0.87
N ALA A 57 11.26 -0.36 -2.06
CA ALA A 57 11.93 -1.57 -2.53
C ALA A 57 13.35 -1.74 -1.97
N VAL A 58 13.93 -0.70 -1.39
CA VAL A 58 15.31 -0.68 -0.86
C VAL A 58 15.38 0.10 0.44
N PRO A 59 16.35 -0.20 1.32
CA PRO A 59 16.64 0.67 2.46
C PRO A 59 17.37 1.94 2.02
N GLY A 60 17.23 3.02 2.79
CA GLY A 60 17.93 4.26 2.55
C GLY A 60 17.12 5.51 2.91
N ASN A 61 17.59 6.65 2.40
CA ASN A 61 16.89 7.91 2.47
C ASN A 61 16.12 8.14 1.17
N HIS A 62 14.83 8.45 1.29
CA HIS A 62 13.91 8.66 0.17
C HIS A 62 13.34 10.08 0.24
N PRO A 63 13.99 11.08 -0.40
CA PRO A 63 13.47 12.45 -0.45
C PRO A 63 12.15 12.51 -1.22
N TYR A 64 11.21 13.32 -0.76
CA TYR A 64 9.93 13.55 -1.43
C TYR A 64 9.45 14.99 -1.23
N VAL A 65 8.62 15.49 -2.16
CA VAL A 65 7.83 16.74 -2.15
C VAL A 65 8.62 18.05 -1.99
N LEU A 66 9.54 18.20 -1.07
CA LEU A 66 10.24 19.46 -0.83
C LEU A 66 11.67 19.43 -1.38
N PRO A 67 12.16 20.59 -1.85
CA PRO A 67 13.52 20.69 -2.40
C PRO A 67 14.58 20.37 -1.34
N PHE A 68 15.75 19.98 -1.78
CA PHE A 68 16.94 19.71 -0.96
C PHE A 68 16.76 18.57 0.07
N GLY A 69 15.79 17.69 -0.11
CA GLY A 69 15.54 16.58 0.81
C GLY A 69 15.08 17.03 2.20
N MET A 70 14.40 18.16 2.29
CA MET A 70 13.85 18.68 3.55
C MET A 70 12.82 17.74 4.17
N LEU A 71 12.03 17.08 3.31
CA LEU A 71 11.21 15.93 3.72
C LEU A 71 11.76 14.67 3.07
N LYS A 72 12.02 13.68 3.90
CA LYS A 72 12.52 12.38 3.45
C LYS A 72 11.98 11.28 4.34
N ASP A 73 11.66 10.17 3.74
CA ASP A 73 11.46 8.93 4.44
C ASP A 73 12.79 8.23 4.69
N VAL A 74 12.89 7.55 5.80
CA VAL A 74 14.08 6.77 6.16
C VAL A 74 13.64 5.32 6.35
N THR A 75 14.26 4.44 5.59
CA THR A 75 14.09 2.99 5.74
C THR A 75 15.42 2.34 6.08
N ASP A 76 15.39 1.26 6.82
CA ASP A 76 16.57 0.48 7.16
C ASP A 76 16.25 -1.02 7.15
N ARG A 77 17.32 -1.82 7.10
CA ARG A 77 17.23 -3.26 7.20
C ARG A 77 17.07 -3.66 8.66
N GLY A 78 15.84 -3.64 9.12
CA GLY A 78 15.45 -4.02 10.47
C GLY A 78 15.10 -5.51 10.58
N PRO A 79 14.43 -5.91 11.67
CA PRO A 79 13.88 -7.26 11.82
C PRO A 79 12.89 -7.58 10.71
N LEU A 80 12.98 -8.80 10.18
CA LEU A 80 12.01 -9.29 9.20
C LEU A 80 10.69 -9.59 9.91
N TRP A 81 9.60 -9.01 9.40
CA TRP A 81 8.24 -9.34 9.78
C TRP A 81 7.48 -9.89 8.59
N ASP A 82 6.92 -11.08 8.74
CA ASP A 82 6.08 -11.69 7.71
C ASP A 82 4.60 -11.43 8.05
N PRO A 83 3.91 -10.54 7.33
CA PRO A 83 2.49 -10.25 7.57
C PRO A 83 1.60 -11.47 7.48
N ALA A 84 1.96 -12.48 6.68
CA ALA A 84 1.14 -13.68 6.53
C ALA A 84 0.98 -14.49 7.82
N LEU A 85 1.88 -14.30 8.78
CA LEU A 85 1.80 -14.94 10.10
C LEU A 85 0.79 -14.24 11.05
N ASN A 86 0.31 -13.05 10.67
CA ASN A 86 -0.56 -12.23 11.49
C ASN A 86 -1.55 -11.41 10.64
N THR A 87 -2.25 -12.06 9.71
CA THR A 87 -3.15 -11.42 8.76
C THR A 87 -4.43 -12.23 8.61
N TYR A 88 -5.55 -11.56 8.57
CA TYR A 88 -6.80 -12.13 8.06
C TYR A 88 -6.84 -12.04 6.55
N ALA A 89 -7.26 -13.11 5.88
CA ALA A 89 -7.50 -13.15 4.45
C ALA A 89 -9.00 -13.03 4.14
N TYR A 90 -9.31 -12.30 3.07
CA TYR A 90 -10.69 -12.07 2.62
C TYR A 90 -10.79 -12.20 1.11
N PHE A 91 -11.99 -12.57 0.66
CA PHE A 91 -12.40 -12.45 -0.74
C PHE A 91 -13.39 -11.30 -0.88
N TYR A 92 -13.17 -10.46 -1.88
CA TYR A 92 -14.07 -9.36 -2.20
C TYR A 92 -14.65 -9.55 -3.59
N ASP A 93 -15.98 -9.69 -3.64
CA ASP A 93 -16.73 -9.73 -4.90
C ASP A 93 -17.06 -8.29 -5.32
N TYR A 94 -16.15 -7.72 -6.08
CA TYR A 94 -16.30 -6.36 -6.61
C TYR A 94 -17.52 -6.24 -7.53
N VAL A 95 -17.79 -7.26 -8.36
CA VAL A 95 -18.90 -7.23 -9.33
C VAL A 95 -20.23 -7.21 -8.60
N ALA A 96 -20.43 -8.11 -7.64
CA ALA A 96 -21.65 -8.14 -6.84
C ALA A 96 -21.86 -6.86 -6.02
N ASP A 97 -20.79 -6.25 -5.50
CA ASP A 97 -20.89 -4.98 -4.77
C ASP A 97 -21.24 -3.83 -5.71
N ARG A 98 -20.57 -3.71 -6.86
CA ARG A 98 -20.83 -2.70 -7.88
C ARG A 98 -22.27 -2.78 -8.38
N ASP A 99 -22.74 -3.97 -8.72
CA ASP A 99 -24.07 -4.20 -9.30
C ASP A 99 -25.20 -3.92 -8.29
N SER A 100 -24.88 -3.94 -6.99
CA SER A 100 -25.77 -3.49 -5.90
C SER A 100 -25.68 -1.99 -5.61
N GLY A 101 -24.93 -1.23 -6.40
CA GLY A 101 -24.65 0.19 -6.12
C GLY A 101 -23.77 0.42 -4.89
N GLY A 102 -22.95 -0.56 -4.53
CA GLY A 102 -22.04 -0.47 -3.40
C GLY A 102 -22.68 -0.73 -2.02
N THR A 103 -23.87 -1.30 -2.00
CA THR A 103 -24.63 -1.57 -0.76
C THR A 103 -24.57 -3.03 -0.30
N ASN A 104 -23.90 -3.90 -1.05
CA ASN A 104 -23.82 -5.32 -0.71
C ASN A 104 -22.88 -5.57 0.47
N LEU A 105 -23.44 -5.73 1.66
CA LEU A 105 -22.68 -6.01 2.88
C LEU A 105 -22.06 -7.42 2.91
N THR A 106 -22.46 -8.31 2.01
CA THR A 106 -21.93 -9.68 1.88
C THR A 106 -20.85 -9.80 0.81
N SER A 107 -20.48 -8.71 0.16
CA SER A 107 -19.45 -8.68 -0.89
C SER A 107 -18.03 -8.99 -0.38
N LEU A 108 -17.77 -8.79 0.91
CA LEU A 108 -16.54 -9.22 1.57
C LEU A 108 -16.79 -10.47 2.40
N THR A 109 -16.07 -11.54 2.10
CA THR A 109 -16.17 -12.81 2.84
C THR A 109 -14.81 -13.21 3.41
N PRO A 110 -14.73 -13.67 4.68
CA PRO A 110 -13.51 -14.22 5.22
C PRO A 110 -13.08 -15.49 4.47
N ALA A 111 -11.77 -15.71 4.37
CA ALA A 111 -11.23 -16.95 3.85
C ALA A 111 -11.47 -18.11 4.81
N ALA A 112 -11.42 -19.35 4.31
CA ALA A 112 -11.58 -20.55 5.12
C ALA A 112 -10.55 -20.70 6.25
N SER A 113 -9.40 -20.05 6.12
CA SER A 113 -8.37 -20.01 7.17
C SER A 113 -8.74 -19.12 8.37
N ASN A 114 -9.73 -18.25 8.24
CA ASN A 114 -10.16 -17.33 9.30
C ASN A 114 -11.67 -17.00 9.21
N PRO A 115 -12.56 -17.98 9.29
CA PRO A 115 -13.98 -17.85 8.99
C PRO A 115 -14.72 -16.84 9.88
N GLU A 116 -14.24 -16.61 11.08
CA GLU A 116 -14.84 -15.69 12.07
C GLU A 116 -14.28 -14.25 11.98
N ALA A 117 -13.45 -13.95 10.97
CA ALA A 117 -12.85 -12.63 10.84
C ALA A 117 -13.93 -11.56 10.54
N PRO A 118 -13.90 -10.39 11.23
CA PRO A 118 -14.92 -9.37 11.07
C PRO A 118 -14.87 -8.72 9.69
N THR A 119 -16.03 -8.45 9.09
CA THR A 119 -16.15 -7.85 7.74
C THR A 119 -16.73 -6.43 7.76
N SER A 120 -17.41 -6.04 8.83
CA SER A 120 -18.12 -4.77 8.93
C SER A 120 -17.25 -3.53 8.74
N TRP A 121 -15.98 -3.59 9.14
CA TRP A 121 -15.01 -2.51 8.97
C TRP A 121 -14.82 -2.11 7.50
N PHE A 122 -14.93 -3.04 6.57
CA PHE A 122 -14.72 -2.81 5.14
C PHE A 122 -15.75 -1.85 4.55
N HIS A 123 -16.97 -1.86 5.08
CA HIS A 123 -18.10 -1.03 4.62
C HIS A 123 -18.20 0.32 5.31
N PHE A 124 -17.26 0.64 6.20
CA PHE A 124 -17.21 1.94 6.84
C PHE A 124 -16.94 3.05 5.83
N ALA A 125 -17.86 3.99 5.67
CA ALA A 125 -17.83 5.02 4.63
C ALA A 125 -17.13 6.33 5.06
N GLY A 126 -16.74 6.43 6.34
CA GLY A 126 -16.05 7.61 6.86
C GLY A 126 -14.54 7.61 6.56
N PRO A 127 -13.86 8.73 6.82
CA PRO A 127 -12.41 8.81 6.72
C PRO A 127 -11.73 7.94 7.79
N TRP A 128 -10.64 7.34 7.41
CA TRP A 128 -9.78 6.54 8.28
C TRP A 128 -8.60 7.40 8.76
N GLY A 129 -8.75 8.03 9.89
CA GLY A 129 -7.74 8.92 10.46
C GLY A 129 -8.29 10.30 10.80
N ASP A 130 -7.39 11.27 10.88
CA ASP A 130 -7.73 12.65 11.20
C ASP A 130 -8.51 13.34 10.08
N GLU A 131 -8.99 14.53 10.37
CA GLU A 131 -9.60 15.43 9.40
C GLU A 131 -8.70 16.64 9.14
N LEU A 132 -8.98 17.36 8.08
CA LEU A 132 -8.33 18.63 7.79
C LEU A 132 -8.84 19.69 8.79
N TYR A 133 -8.01 20.07 9.75
CA TYR A 133 -8.31 21.18 10.65
C TYR A 133 -8.05 22.53 9.96
N ALA A 134 -8.87 23.52 10.29
CA ALA A 134 -8.64 24.89 9.83
C ALA A 134 -7.34 25.45 10.41
N LEU A 135 -6.65 26.37 9.70
CA LEU A 135 -5.42 27.01 10.18
C LEU A 135 -5.56 27.80 11.49
N ARG A 136 -6.79 28.15 11.87
CA ARG A 136 -7.10 28.79 13.18
C ARG A 136 -7.11 27.78 14.34
N ASP A 137 -7.12 26.49 14.05
CA ASP A 137 -7.02 25.45 15.07
C ASP A 137 -5.55 25.33 15.50
N MET A 138 -5.30 25.38 16.81
CA MET A 138 -3.93 25.38 17.37
C MET A 138 -3.16 24.09 17.07
N ARG A 139 -3.81 23.01 16.69
CA ARG A 139 -3.18 21.75 16.27
C ARG A 139 -2.66 21.81 14.85
N GLN A 140 -3.24 22.70 14.00
CA GLN A 140 -2.91 22.78 12.59
C GLN A 140 -1.81 23.80 12.33
N TRP A 141 -0.88 23.42 11.49
CA TRP A 141 0.09 24.33 10.90
C TRP A 141 0.34 23.93 9.44
N ARG A 142 0.91 24.84 8.67
CA ARG A 142 1.23 24.64 7.27
C ARG A 142 2.66 25.11 7.00
N LEU A 143 3.42 24.30 6.27
CA LEU A 143 4.75 24.66 5.79
C LEU A 143 4.85 24.30 4.30
N PHE A 144 5.21 25.27 3.43
CA PHE A 144 5.31 25.08 1.97
C PHE A 144 4.12 24.30 1.37
N GLU A 145 2.90 24.74 1.66
CA GLU A 145 1.64 24.12 1.22
C GLU A 145 1.37 22.71 1.82
N GLN A 146 2.23 22.21 2.68
CA GLN A 146 2.01 20.95 3.39
C GLN A 146 1.34 21.22 4.73
N TYR A 147 0.17 20.62 4.93
CA TYR A 147 -0.58 20.70 6.18
C TYR A 147 -0.15 19.60 7.14
N HIS A 148 -0.10 19.91 8.43
CA HIS A 148 0.23 18.92 9.46
C HIS A 148 -0.88 17.85 9.58
N TYR A 149 -2.13 18.24 9.60
CA TYR A 149 -3.27 17.35 9.56
C TYR A 149 -4.01 17.49 8.24
N ILE A 150 -4.24 16.37 7.57
CA ILE A 150 -5.04 16.25 6.36
C ILE A 150 -6.14 15.23 6.58
N THR A 151 -7.21 15.32 5.80
CA THR A 151 -8.28 14.32 5.85
C THR A 151 -7.75 12.93 5.55
N GLY A 152 -7.98 11.99 6.46
CA GLY A 152 -7.63 10.60 6.29
C GLY A 152 -8.29 9.97 5.05
N PRO A 153 -7.69 8.93 4.47
CA PRO A 153 -8.24 8.28 3.30
C PRO A 153 -9.57 7.60 3.62
N LEU A 154 -10.39 7.43 2.61
CA LEU A 154 -11.52 6.52 2.67
C LEU A 154 -11.01 5.07 2.74
N GLY A 155 -11.82 4.18 3.29
CA GLY A 155 -11.48 2.78 3.49
C GLY A 155 -11.17 2.01 2.19
N PRO A 156 -10.70 0.76 2.30
CA PRO A 156 -10.24 -0.02 1.15
C PRO A 156 -11.31 -0.20 0.07
N LYS A 157 -12.58 -0.32 0.43
CA LYS A 157 -13.70 -0.41 -0.50
C LYS A 157 -13.73 0.72 -1.54
N PHE A 158 -13.29 1.92 -1.16
CA PHE A 158 -13.32 3.13 -1.99
C PHE A 158 -12.03 3.35 -2.78
N LYS A 159 -11.15 2.37 -2.81
CA LYS A 159 -9.82 2.42 -3.43
C LYS A 159 -9.76 1.85 -4.86
N ASN A 160 -10.81 1.92 -5.65
CA ASN A 160 -10.83 1.35 -7.01
C ASN A 160 -10.18 -0.05 -7.08
N LEU A 161 -10.81 -1.03 -6.45
CA LEU A 161 -10.28 -2.38 -6.34
C LEU A 161 -10.40 -3.21 -7.63
N ASP A 162 -11.14 -2.70 -8.63
CA ASP A 162 -11.33 -3.32 -9.95
C ASP A 162 -10.25 -2.96 -10.99
N ARG A 163 -9.25 -2.19 -10.60
CA ARG A 163 -8.24 -1.76 -11.56
C ARG A 163 -7.39 -2.90 -12.11
N MET A 164 -7.21 -2.91 -13.42
CA MET A 164 -6.38 -3.88 -14.13
C MET A 164 -4.89 -3.50 -14.12
N ASN A 165 -4.57 -2.22 -13.90
CA ASN A 165 -3.20 -1.75 -13.83
C ASN A 165 -2.67 -1.86 -12.39
N VAL A 166 -1.45 -2.37 -12.23
CA VAL A 166 -0.76 -2.38 -10.94
C VAL A 166 -0.42 -0.97 -10.47
N CYS A 167 -0.10 -0.07 -11.37
CA CYS A 167 0.13 1.34 -11.08
C CYS A 167 -1.15 2.04 -10.65
N GLN A 168 -1.07 2.84 -9.59
CA GLN A 168 -2.23 3.53 -9.00
C GLN A 168 -2.21 5.04 -9.22
N THR A 169 -1.14 5.59 -9.77
CA THR A 169 -0.95 7.01 -10.06
C THR A 169 -0.60 7.23 -11.51
N GLU A 170 -0.88 8.42 -12.03
CA GLU A 170 -0.67 8.77 -13.45
C GLU A 170 0.80 8.65 -13.88
N HIS A 171 1.72 8.96 -12.98
CA HIS A 171 3.16 8.94 -13.27
C HIS A 171 3.85 7.62 -12.92
N CYS A 172 3.09 6.63 -12.46
CA CYS A 172 3.64 5.32 -12.12
C CYS A 172 3.91 4.51 -13.39
N THR A 173 5.14 4.02 -13.53
CA THR A 173 5.55 3.05 -14.54
C THR A 173 6.02 1.77 -13.90
N LEU A 174 5.89 0.65 -14.61
CA LEU A 174 6.41 -0.63 -14.14
C LEU A 174 7.92 -0.70 -14.35
N LEU A 175 8.66 -0.84 -13.25
CA LEU A 175 10.12 -0.91 -13.23
C LEU A 175 10.57 -2.38 -13.21
N TYR A 176 11.59 -2.70 -14.01
CA TYR A 176 12.13 -4.04 -14.18
C TYR A 176 13.45 -4.24 -13.43
N SER A 177 13.94 -3.24 -12.73
CA SER A 177 15.12 -3.33 -11.87
C SER A 177 15.02 -2.34 -10.71
N ILE A 178 15.65 -2.66 -9.59
CA ILE A 178 15.77 -1.77 -8.42
C ILE A 178 16.54 -0.50 -8.79
N GLU A 179 17.57 -0.60 -9.63
CA GLU A 179 18.38 0.55 -10.05
C GLU A 179 17.57 1.57 -10.89
N ALA A 180 16.59 1.10 -11.65
CA ALA A 180 15.67 1.99 -12.34
C ALA A 180 14.80 2.79 -11.34
N GLY A 181 14.37 2.15 -10.24
CA GLY A 181 13.62 2.80 -9.17
C GLY A 181 14.41 3.88 -8.44
N LYS A 182 15.68 3.65 -8.19
CA LYS A 182 16.56 4.66 -7.55
C LYS A 182 16.76 5.92 -8.39
N LYS A 183 16.66 5.80 -9.72
CA LYS A 183 16.77 6.93 -10.64
C LYS A 183 15.47 7.71 -10.83
N ALA A 184 14.36 7.11 -10.52
CA ALA A 184 13.02 7.71 -10.60
C ALA A 184 12.69 8.55 -9.35
N VAL A 185 13.68 9.18 -8.74
CA VAL A 185 13.47 10.10 -7.63
C VAL A 185 12.86 11.37 -8.19
N TRP A 186 11.71 11.71 -7.70
CA TRP A 186 10.84 12.80 -8.07
C TRP A 186 11.58 14.16 -8.08
N TYR A 187 11.87 14.65 -9.26
CA TYR A 187 12.14 16.06 -9.52
C TYR A 187 11.16 16.48 -10.61
N ASP A 188 10.02 16.98 -10.22
CA ASP A 188 9.22 17.93 -10.97
C ASP A 188 8.55 18.89 -9.98
#